data_3d404e176314f2acb8f0a3a65b30cee0
#
_entry.id   3d404e176314f2acb8f0a3a65b30cee0
#
_cell.length_a   1.000
_cell.length_b   1.000
_cell.length_c   1.000
_cell.angle_alpha   90.00
_cell.angle_beta   90.00
_cell.angle_gamma   90.00
#
_symmetry.space_group_name_H-M   'P 1'
#
loop_
_entity.id
_entity.type
_entity.pdbx_description
1 polymer ?
#
loop_
_entity_poly.entity_id
_entity_poly.type
_entity_poly.pdbx_seq_one_letter_code
_entity_poly.pdbx_strand_id
1 'polypeptide(L)'
;MSSPTTRADCAHLTRGPATPLPRLWAVLGLTGAFMVLEAVGGWLSGSLALLADAGHMLTDVGALALSLLTAWIAQRPADQTKTYGYLRWEILAALVNGAALFGIAGWVVVEAVQRIQDPEPIRTGLFLAIAAAGLVVNLISLALLHGSRSGSLNARGAYLHVMGDALGSLGALGAAAIIWLTGWTLADPIVSVALSLLILAGAWRLLRESTDILLDAVPRHVALADVQRRILDVPGVAAVHDLHVWTVVSGVVAMSGHAVVPDLGSHPSVLEGIRTSMAALGIGHVTMQLEVADECEEVRAVAHVPHAGHSHSH
;
A
#
# COMPACT_ATOMS: atom_id res chain seq x y z
N MET A 1 37.96 38.45 -3.11
CA MET A 1 36.59 38.51 -3.70
C MET A 1 36.09 37.07 -3.79
N SER A 2 35.33 36.68 -2.80
CA SER A 2 34.85 35.31 -2.62
C SER A 2 33.46 35.19 -3.26
N SER A 3 33.33 34.37 -4.29
CA SER A 3 32.03 34.06 -4.90
C SER A 3 31.21 33.16 -3.95
N PRO A 4 29.91 33.40 -3.76
CA PRO A 4 29.07 32.53 -2.96
C PRO A 4 28.78 31.28 -3.75
N THR A 5 29.16 30.13 -3.19
CA THR A 5 28.69 28.81 -3.63
C THR A 5 27.18 28.75 -3.47
N THR A 6 26.46 28.71 -4.59
CA THR A 6 25.06 28.42 -4.65
C THR A 6 24.82 27.04 -4.05
N ARG A 7 24.18 26.98 -2.87
CA ARG A 7 23.57 25.78 -2.35
C ARG A 7 22.57 25.29 -3.40
N ALA A 8 22.85 24.14 -4.00
CA ALA A 8 21.84 23.40 -4.76
C ALA A 8 20.64 23.15 -3.84
N ASP A 9 19.53 23.78 -4.13
CA ASP A 9 18.24 23.49 -3.50
C ASP A 9 17.95 22.02 -3.74
N CYS A 10 18.10 21.21 -2.68
CA CYS A 10 17.51 19.88 -2.66
C CYS A 10 16.02 20.08 -2.87
N ALA A 11 15.54 19.72 -4.05
CA ALA A 11 14.14 19.84 -4.42
C ALA A 11 13.30 19.15 -3.35
N HIS A 12 12.66 19.93 -2.51
CA HIS A 12 11.63 19.44 -1.61
C HIS A 12 10.56 18.84 -2.50
N LEU A 13 10.34 17.51 -2.36
CA LEU A 13 9.24 16.81 -2.97
C LEU A 13 7.94 17.54 -2.55
N THR A 14 7.43 18.38 -3.42
CA THR A 14 6.19 19.12 -3.21
C THR A 14 5.06 18.10 -3.19
N ARG A 15 4.60 17.75 -1.99
CA ARG A 15 3.33 17.05 -1.80
C ARG A 15 2.24 17.90 -2.45
N GLY A 16 1.42 17.26 -3.30
CA GLY A 16 0.22 17.89 -3.85
C GLY A 16 -0.70 18.44 -2.75
N PRO A 17 -1.73 19.24 -3.08
CA PRO A 17 -2.55 19.94 -2.10
C PRO A 17 -3.13 18.95 -1.08
N ALA A 18 -2.68 19.07 0.17
CA ALA A 18 -3.10 18.22 1.27
C ALA A 18 -4.59 18.47 1.58
N THR A 19 -5.35 17.39 1.71
CA THR A 19 -6.73 17.47 2.21
C THR A 19 -6.73 18.18 3.58
N PRO A 20 -7.64 19.13 3.86
CA PRO A 20 -7.63 19.85 5.13
C PRO A 20 -7.71 18.90 6.33
N LEU A 21 -6.75 18.96 7.24
CA LEU A 21 -6.65 18.12 8.44
C LEU A 21 -7.98 17.95 9.20
N PRO A 22 -8.81 19.00 9.41
CA PRO A 22 -10.07 18.87 10.14
C PRO A 22 -11.05 17.89 9.48
N ARG A 23 -11.07 17.83 8.14
CA ARG A 23 -11.95 16.90 7.41
C ARG A 23 -11.51 15.45 7.56
N LEU A 24 -10.19 15.19 7.56
CA LEU A 24 -9.65 13.86 7.80
C LEU A 24 -9.99 13.36 9.21
N TRP A 25 -9.86 14.20 10.22
CA TRP A 25 -10.26 13.87 11.59
C TRP A 25 -11.76 13.61 11.73
N ALA A 26 -12.59 14.39 11.03
CA ALA A 26 -14.04 14.18 11.04
C ALA A 26 -14.43 12.85 10.39
N VAL A 27 -13.83 12.51 9.24
CA VAL A 27 -14.06 11.22 8.57
C VAL A 27 -13.58 10.08 9.45
N LEU A 28 -12.37 10.16 10.00
CA LEU A 28 -11.81 9.15 10.91
C LEU A 28 -12.70 8.94 12.13
N GLY A 29 -13.19 10.01 12.74
CA GLY A 29 -14.08 9.93 13.90
C GLY A 29 -15.43 9.28 13.57
N LEU A 30 -16.03 9.65 12.43
CA LEU A 30 -17.30 9.09 11.97
C LEU A 30 -17.15 7.60 11.62
N THR A 31 -16.14 7.26 10.84
CA THR A 31 -15.86 5.86 10.44
C THR A 31 -15.52 5.00 11.65
N GLY A 32 -14.69 5.52 12.57
CA GLY A 32 -14.35 4.80 13.80
C GLY A 32 -15.54 4.58 14.75
N ALA A 33 -16.40 5.58 14.89
CA ALA A 33 -17.62 5.44 15.71
C ALA A 33 -18.59 4.41 15.09
N PHE A 34 -18.72 4.44 13.75
CA PHE A 34 -19.59 3.51 13.05
C PHE A 34 -19.01 2.07 13.08
N MET A 35 -17.71 1.89 12.90
CA MET A 35 -17.02 0.61 13.09
C MET A 35 -17.30 -0.02 14.46
N VAL A 36 -17.23 0.78 15.54
CA VAL A 36 -17.55 0.29 16.89
C VAL A 36 -19.02 -0.13 16.99
N LEU A 37 -19.92 0.64 16.39
CA LEU A 37 -21.35 0.31 16.35
C LEU A 37 -21.60 -1.01 15.61
N GLU A 38 -20.94 -1.24 14.48
CA GLU A 38 -21.03 -2.50 13.73
C GLU A 38 -20.41 -3.68 14.45
N ALA A 39 -19.24 -3.52 15.07
CA ALA A 39 -18.61 -4.57 15.85
C ALA A 39 -19.49 -5.02 17.02
N VAL A 40 -20.00 -4.06 17.82
CA VAL A 40 -20.88 -4.33 18.94
C VAL A 40 -22.21 -4.91 18.44
N GLY A 41 -22.76 -4.33 17.40
CA GLY A 41 -24.02 -4.75 16.82
C GLY A 41 -23.97 -6.13 16.16
N GLY A 42 -22.88 -6.43 15.46
CA GLY A 42 -22.59 -7.74 14.88
C GLY A 42 -22.52 -8.83 15.97
N TRP A 43 -21.78 -8.53 17.03
CA TRP A 43 -21.68 -9.43 18.19
C TRP A 43 -23.04 -9.62 18.90
N LEU A 44 -23.78 -8.55 19.16
CA LEU A 44 -25.08 -8.62 19.83
C LEU A 44 -26.17 -9.25 18.96
N SER A 45 -26.15 -9.05 17.64
CA SER A 45 -27.10 -9.64 16.70
C SER A 45 -26.78 -11.07 16.31
N GLY A 46 -25.50 -11.49 16.50
CA GLY A 46 -24.97 -12.77 16.01
C GLY A 46 -24.69 -12.77 14.49
N SER A 47 -24.62 -11.60 13.84
CA SER A 47 -24.34 -11.50 12.40
C SER A 47 -22.85 -11.49 12.10
N LEU A 48 -22.40 -12.45 11.29
CA LEU A 48 -21.03 -12.50 10.78
C LEU A 48 -20.79 -11.47 9.68
N ALA A 49 -21.80 -11.10 8.91
CA ALA A 49 -21.67 -10.08 7.88
C ALA A 49 -21.31 -8.72 8.47
N LEU A 50 -21.95 -8.33 9.60
CA LEU A 50 -21.58 -7.10 10.33
C LEU A 50 -20.17 -7.18 10.94
N LEU A 51 -19.78 -8.35 11.48
CA LEU A 51 -18.45 -8.52 12.04
C LEU A 51 -17.36 -8.50 10.96
N ALA A 52 -17.63 -9.04 9.77
CA ALA A 52 -16.73 -8.95 8.62
C ALA A 52 -16.56 -7.50 8.16
N ASP A 53 -17.66 -6.74 8.07
CA ASP A 53 -17.65 -5.33 7.68
C ASP A 53 -16.92 -4.47 8.72
N ALA A 54 -17.21 -4.65 10.02
CA ALA A 54 -16.48 -3.99 11.11
C ALA A 54 -14.97 -4.32 11.08
N GLY A 55 -14.59 -5.55 10.76
CA GLY A 55 -13.19 -5.96 10.59
C GLY A 55 -12.52 -5.26 9.41
N HIS A 56 -13.24 -5.07 8.31
CA HIS A 56 -12.76 -4.27 7.18
C HIS A 56 -12.57 -2.80 7.57
N MET A 57 -13.57 -2.18 8.20
CA MET A 57 -13.49 -0.80 8.68
C MET A 57 -12.37 -0.58 9.70
N LEU A 58 -12.07 -1.57 10.55
CA LEU A 58 -10.92 -1.51 11.48
C LEU A 58 -9.61 -1.31 10.73
N THR A 59 -9.49 -1.90 9.55
CA THR A 59 -8.30 -1.74 8.71
C THR A 59 -8.21 -0.33 8.12
N ASP A 60 -9.33 0.23 7.71
CA ASP A 60 -9.38 1.56 7.12
C ASP A 60 -9.06 2.64 8.15
N VAL A 61 -9.66 2.51 9.34
CA VAL A 61 -9.33 3.34 10.50
C VAL A 61 -7.86 3.18 10.89
N GLY A 62 -7.37 1.94 10.91
CA GLY A 62 -5.97 1.60 11.16
C GLY A 62 -5.03 2.24 10.11
N ALA A 63 -5.32 2.10 8.84
CA ALA A 63 -4.54 2.69 7.75
C ALA A 63 -4.50 4.22 7.82
N LEU A 64 -5.64 4.87 8.10
CA LEU A 64 -5.72 6.32 8.31
C LEU A 64 -4.94 6.76 9.55
N ALA A 65 -5.10 6.08 10.68
CA ALA A 65 -4.37 6.37 11.91
C ALA A 65 -2.86 6.21 11.72
N LEU A 66 -2.45 5.16 11.03
CA LEU A 66 -1.05 4.89 10.69
C LEU A 66 -0.50 5.94 9.71
N SER A 67 -1.27 6.35 8.71
CA SER A 67 -0.88 7.44 7.79
C SER A 67 -0.66 8.76 8.52
N LEU A 68 -1.50 9.07 9.50
CA LEU A 68 -1.32 10.25 10.37
C LEU A 68 -0.10 10.11 11.27
N LEU A 69 0.10 8.95 11.88
CA LEU A 69 1.24 8.66 12.75
C LEU A 69 2.56 8.72 11.95
N THR A 70 2.60 8.11 10.77
CA THR A 70 3.79 8.12 9.93
C THR A 70 4.07 9.52 9.38
N ALA A 71 3.05 10.30 9.00
CA ALA A 71 3.20 11.69 8.62
C ALA A 71 3.77 12.54 9.77
N TRP A 72 3.39 12.24 11.02
CA TRP A 72 3.95 12.89 12.21
C TRP A 72 5.39 12.43 12.49
N ILE A 73 5.66 11.12 12.40
CA ILE A 73 7.01 10.55 12.61
C ILE A 73 7.97 10.98 11.49
N ALA A 74 7.50 11.06 10.23
CA ALA A 74 8.30 11.49 9.09
C ALA A 74 8.77 12.96 9.17
N GLN A 75 8.18 13.76 10.06
CA GLN A 75 8.68 15.10 10.37
C GLN A 75 9.96 15.08 11.24
N ARG A 76 10.30 13.93 11.83
CA ARG A 76 11.57 13.79 12.57
C ARG A 76 12.70 13.66 11.57
N PRO A 77 13.78 14.44 11.73
CA PRO A 77 14.94 14.34 10.87
C PRO A 77 15.59 12.96 11.00
N ALA A 78 16.27 12.52 9.95
CA ALA A 78 17.15 11.37 10.00
C ALA A 78 18.19 11.58 11.14
N ASP A 79 18.49 10.51 11.86
CA ASP A 79 19.48 10.48 12.93
C ASP A 79 20.67 9.56 12.56
N GLN A 80 21.68 9.49 13.42
CA GLN A 80 22.88 8.68 13.18
C GLN A 80 22.59 7.18 13.14
N THR A 81 21.44 6.74 13.67
CA THR A 81 21.03 5.31 13.72
C THR A 81 20.06 4.96 12.59
N LYS A 82 19.33 5.94 12.08
CA LYS A 82 18.34 5.80 11.02
C LYS A 82 18.58 6.83 9.92
N THR A 83 19.50 6.52 9.03
CA THR A 83 19.98 7.44 7.99
C THR A 83 18.92 7.80 6.94
N TYR A 84 17.99 6.88 6.64
CA TYR A 84 16.77 7.16 5.88
C TYR A 84 15.61 7.70 6.74
N GLY A 85 15.86 8.00 8.01
CA GLY A 85 14.84 8.41 8.96
C GLY A 85 13.85 7.28 9.28
N TYR A 86 12.62 7.66 9.56
CA TYR A 86 11.56 6.74 10.02
C TYR A 86 10.57 6.35 8.91
N LEU A 87 10.95 6.51 7.64
CA LEU A 87 10.04 6.32 6.50
C LEU A 87 9.48 4.89 6.40
N ARG A 88 10.28 3.87 6.73
CA ARG A 88 9.85 2.45 6.66
C ARG A 88 8.82 2.05 7.73
N TRP A 89 8.54 2.91 8.72
CA TRP A 89 7.46 2.67 9.67
C TRP A 89 6.09 2.59 8.99
N GLU A 90 5.90 3.33 7.90
CA GLU A 90 4.69 3.25 7.07
C GLU A 90 4.49 1.82 6.53
N ILE A 91 5.56 1.21 6.03
CA ILE A 91 5.52 -0.13 5.45
C ILE A 91 5.28 -1.20 6.52
N LEU A 92 5.96 -1.10 7.67
CA LEU A 92 5.75 -2.01 8.81
C LEU A 92 4.31 -1.92 9.33
N ALA A 93 3.77 -0.73 9.39
CA ALA A 93 2.41 -0.50 9.80
C ALA A 93 1.40 -1.09 8.82
N ALA A 94 1.62 -0.91 7.51
CA ALA A 94 0.81 -1.52 6.46
C ALA A 94 0.87 -3.07 6.52
N LEU A 95 2.06 -3.64 6.80
CA LEU A 95 2.25 -5.08 6.97
C LEU A 95 1.43 -5.62 8.15
N VAL A 96 1.53 -4.97 9.32
CA VAL A 96 0.79 -5.37 10.54
C VAL A 96 -0.72 -5.26 10.31
N ASN A 97 -1.16 -4.17 9.66
CA ASN A 97 -2.56 -3.96 9.32
C ASN A 97 -3.08 -5.04 8.35
N GLY A 98 -2.33 -5.33 7.30
CA GLY A 98 -2.66 -6.42 6.35
C GLY A 98 -2.72 -7.79 7.02
N ALA A 99 -1.80 -8.08 7.96
CA ALA A 99 -1.80 -9.34 8.71
C ALA A 99 -3.01 -9.45 9.64
N ALA A 100 -3.37 -8.38 10.34
CA ALA A 100 -4.56 -8.34 11.19
C ALA A 100 -5.83 -8.57 10.37
N LEU A 101 -5.97 -7.90 9.22
CA LEU A 101 -7.09 -8.06 8.31
C LEU A 101 -7.20 -9.48 7.77
N PHE A 102 -6.08 -10.05 7.34
CA PHE A 102 -6.01 -11.42 6.87
C PHE A 102 -6.46 -12.42 7.94
N GLY A 103 -6.03 -12.20 9.20
CA GLY A 103 -6.44 -13.01 10.35
C GLY A 103 -7.93 -12.89 10.65
N ILE A 104 -8.47 -11.67 10.70
CA ILE A 104 -9.90 -11.42 10.98
C ILE A 104 -10.78 -12.05 9.88
N ALA A 105 -10.47 -11.77 8.61
CA ALA A 105 -11.25 -12.31 7.50
C ALA A 105 -11.16 -13.84 7.42
N GLY A 106 -9.98 -14.41 7.70
CA GLY A 106 -9.80 -15.86 7.80
C GLY A 106 -10.64 -16.48 8.92
N TRP A 107 -10.67 -15.83 10.09
CA TRP A 107 -11.52 -16.25 11.20
C TRP A 107 -13.02 -16.21 10.82
N VAL A 108 -13.49 -15.15 10.18
CA VAL A 108 -14.89 -15.03 9.74
C VAL A 108 -15.25 -16.15 8.75
N VAL A 109 -14.35 -16.50 7.82
CA VAL A 109 -14.59 -17.63 6.90
C VAL A 109 -14.76 -18.95 7.65
N VAL A 110 -13.87 -19.24 8.62
CA VAL A 110 -13.95 -20.47 9.42
C VAL A 110 -15.25 -20.50 10.21
N GLU A 111 -15.60 -19.41 10.88
CA GLU A 111 -16.83 -19.28 11.64
C GLU A 111 -18.08 -19.44 10.76
N ALA A 112 -18.08 -18.80 9.58
CA ALA A 112 -19.18 -18.91 8.63
C ALA A 112 -19.39 -20.35 8.14
N VAL A 113 -18.31 -21.11 7.89
CA VAL A 113 -18.38 -22.52 7.53
C VAL A 113 -18.97 -23.37 8.67
N GLN A 114 -18.62 -23.07 9.91
CA GLN A 114 -19.20 -23.75 11.10
C GLN A 114 -20.70 -23.47 11.21
N ARG A 115 -21.13 -22.20 11.02
CA ARG A 115 -22.56 -21.82 11.06
C ARG A 115 -23.40 -22.35 9.91
N ILE A 116 -22.79 -22.74 8.81
CA ILE A 116 -23.50 -23.48 7.75
C ILE A 116 -23.89 -24.89 8.25
N GLN A 117 -23.04 -25.50 9.09
CA GLN A 117 -23.28 -26.84 9.64
C GLN A 117 -24.15 -26.80 10.90
N ASP A 118 -23.99 -25.80 11.75
CA ASP A 118 -24.73 -25.58 12.99
C ASP A 118 -25.24 -24.12 13.07
N PRO A 119 -26.42 -23.82 12.50
CA PRO A 119 -26.95 -22.49 12.40
C PRO A 119 -27.26 -21.86 13.77
N GLU A 120 -26.65 -20.72 14.06
CA GLU A 120 -26.94 -19.95 15.27
C GLU A 120 -28.11 -18.96 15.07
N PRO A 121 -28.86 -18.66 16.14
CA PRO A 121 -29.96 -17.70 16.07
C PRO A 121 -29.45 -16.26 15.88
N ILE A 122 -29.98 -15.57 14.88
CA ILE A 122 -29.65 -14.19 14.56
C ILE A 122 -30.77 -13.25 15.03
N ARG A 123 -30.41 -12.17 15.74
CA ARG A 123 -31.36 -11.09 16.10
C ARG A 123 -31.60 -10.20 14.89
N THR A 124 -32.45 -10.66 13.99
CA THR A 124 -32.67 -10.10 12.66
C THR A 124 -33.06 -8.62 12.67
N GLY A 125 -33.87 -8.17 13.64
CA GLY A 125 -34.27 -6.78 13.76
C GLY A 125 -33.08 -5.85 14.05
N LEU A 126 -32.18 -6.27 14.95
CA LEU A 126 -30.95 -5.51 15.25
C LEU A 126 -29.99 -5.53 14.07
N PHE A 127 -29.82 -6.70 13.43
CA PHE A 127 -29.00 -6.84 12.22
C PHE A 127 -29.48 -5.88 11.11
N LEU A 128 -30.78 -5.91 10.81
CA LEU A 128 -31.40 -5.05 9.79
C LEU A 128 -31.19 -3.56 10.08
N ALA A 129 -31.39 -3.14 11.34
CA ALA A 129 -31.25 -1.74 11.74
C ALA A 129 -29.79 -1.25 11.56
N ILE A 130 -28.81 -2.05 11.94
CA ILE A 130 -27.39 -1.68 11.85
C ILE A 130 -26.93 -1.68 10.40
N ALA A 131 -27.27 -2.72 9.62
CA ALA A 131 -26.95 -2.79 8.20
C ALA A 131 -27.57 -1.64 7.40
N ALA A 132 -28.80 -1.24 7.73
CA ALA A 132 -29.44 -0.08 7.13
C ALA A 132 -28.74 1.23 7.51
N ALA A 133 -28.33 1.38 8.78
CA ALA A 133 -27.57 2.55 9.23
C ALA A 133 -26.22 2.64 8.51
N GLY A 134 -25.51 1.51 8.31
CA GLY A 134 -24.26 1.42 7.57
C GLY A 134 -24.40 1.87 6.12
N LEU A 135 -25.40 1.35 5.45
CA LEU A 135 -25.68 1.75 4.08
C LEU A 135 -25.97 3.27 3.99
N VAL A 136 -26.75 3.83 4.93
CA VAL A 136 -27.03 5.28 4.97
C VAL A 136 -25.75 6.09 5.17
N VAL A 137 -24.88 5.70 6.11
CA VAL A 137 -23.59 6.38 6.35
C VAL A 137 -22.72 6.34 5.10
N ASN A 138 -22.62 5.18 4.43
CA ASN A 138 -21.84 5.02 3.22
C ASN A 138 -22.42 5.82 2.05
N LEU A 139 -23.73 5.89 1.88
CA LEU A 139 -24.38 6.72 0.86
C LEU A 139 -24.17 8.22 1.11
N ILE A 140 -24.22 8.68 2.37
CA ILE A 140 -23.89 10.06 2.74
C ILE A 140 -22.43 10.37 2.40
N SER A 141 -21.52 9.46 2.74
CA SER A 141 -20.09 9.58 2.42
C SER A 141 -19.83 9.65 0.92
N LEU A 142 -20.51 8.82 0.13
CA LEU A 142 -20.46 8.87 -1.34
C LEU A 142 -20.98 10.20 -1.89
N ALA A 143 -22.10 10.71 -1.34
CA ALA A 143 -22.65 11.99 -1.77
C ALA A 143 -21.70 13.16 -1.47
N LEU A 144 -21.04 13.15 -0.31
CA LEU A 144 -20.03 14.15 0.08
C LEU A 144 -18.78 14.09 -0.82
N LEU A 145 -18.36 12.90 -1.25
CA LEU A 145 -17.20 12.70 -2.10
C LEU A 145 -17.50 12.87 -3.59
N HIS A 146 -18.77 12.86 -4.01
CA HIS A 146 -19.17 12.89 -5.41
C HIS A 146 -18.60 14.08 -6.19
N GLY A 147 -18.59 15.26 -5.60
CA GLY A 147 -18.00 16.46 -6.22
C GLY A 147 -16.49 16.47 -6.36
N SER A 148 -15.78 15.61 -5.62
CA SER A 148 -14.32 15.56 -5.58
C SER A 148 -13.72 14.47 -6.48
N ARG A 149 -14.52 13.58 -7.06
CA ARG A 149 -14.08 12.41 -7.85
C ARG A 149 -13.30 12.75 -9.12
N SER A 150 -13.44 13.96 -9.67
CA SER A 150 -12.76 14.43 -10.86
C SER A 150 -11.49 15.24 -10.58
N GLY A 151 -11.17 15.51 -9.29
CA GLY A 151 -10.13 16.48 -8.93
C GLY A 151 -8.73 15.89 -8.74
N SER A 152 -8.60 14.68 -8.19
CA SER A 152 -7.31 14.04 -7.94
C SER A 152 -7.43 12.52 -7.89
N LEU A 153 -6.30 11.79 -8.11
CA LEU A 153 -6.24 10.33 -8.01
C LEU A 153 -6.65 9.85 -6.60
N ASN A 154 -6.24 10.58 -5.55
CA ASN A 154 -6.60 10.26 -4.18
C ASN A 154 -8.11 10.39 -3.93
N ALA A 155 -8.75 11.44 -4.44
CA ALA A 155 -10.19 11.62 -4.31
C ALA A 155 -10.98 10.54 -5.06
N ARG A 156 -10.48 10.12 -6.22
CA ARG A 156 -11.07 9.00 -6.97
C ARG A 156 -10.89 7.68 -6.23
N GLY A 157 -9.72 7.45 -5.63
CA GLY A 157 -9.45 6.26 -4.81
C GLY A 157 -10.39 6.19 -3.61
N ALA A 158 -10.54 7.28 -2.85
CA ALA A 158 -11.45 7.37 -1.72
C ALA A 158 -12.92 7.15 -2.13
N TYR A 159 -13.36 7.69 -3.26
CA TYR A 159 -14.71 7.45 -3.79
C TYR A 159 -14.96 5.98 -4.12
N LEU A 160 -14.01 5.31 -4.79
CA LEU A 160 -14.11 3.89 -5.13
C LEU A 160 -14.09 3.00 -3.90
N HIS A 161 -13.33 3.37 -2.88
CA HIS A 161 -13.29 2.67 -1.60
C HIS A 161 -14.66 2.73 -0.90
N VAL A 162 -15.21 3.91 -0.66
CA VAL A 162 -16.53 4.08 -0.03
C VAL A 162 -17.65 3.45 -0.87
N MET A 163 -17.49 3.36 -2.20
CA MET A 163 -18.42 2.62 -3.04
C MET A 163 -18.34 1.11 -2.77
N GLY A 164 -17.14 0.57 -2.52
CA GLY A 164 -16.96 -0.81 -2.08
C GLY A 164 -17.67 -1.10 -0.75
N ASP A 165 -17.51 -0.19 0.22
CA ASP A 165 -18.15 -0.29 1.53
C ASP A 165 -19.69 -0.24 1.43
N ALA A 166 -20.22 0.64 0.56
CA ALA A 166 -21.66 0.71 0.29
C ALA A 166 -22.20 -0.60 -0.32
N LEU A 167 -21.43 -1.26 -1.19
CA LEU A 167 -21.79 -2.57 -1.75
C LEU A 167 -21.75 -3.66 -0.66
N GLY A 168 -20.77 -3.63 0.24
CA GLY A 168 -20.69 -4.51 1.40
C GLY A 168 -21.91 -4.37 2.32
N SER A 169 -22.23 -3.13 2.70
CA SER A 169 -23.42 -2.81 3.52
C SER A 169 -24.74 -3.20 2.82
N LEU A 170 -24.81 -3.04 1.49
CA LEU A 170 -25.96 -3.52 0.71
C LEU A 170 -26.09 -5.04 0.75
N GLY A 171 -24.96 -5.77 0.69
CA GLY A 171 -24.93 -7.22 0.85
C GLY A 171 -25.41 -7.66 2.23
N ALA A 172 -24.92 -7.02 3.30
CA ALA A 172 -25.35 -7.29 4.68
C ALA A 172 -26.83 -6.98 4.89
N LEU A 173 -27.31 -5.83 4.37
CA LEU A 173 -28.72 -5.47 4.40
C LEU A 173 -29.58 -6.48 3.64
N GLY A 174 -29.12 -6.94 2.48
CA GLY A 174 -29.79 -8.00 1.70
C GLY A 174 -29.91 -9.31 2.47
N ALA A 175 -28.82 -9.76 3.14
CA ALA A 175 -28.84 -10.93 4.01
C ALA A 175 -29.85 -10.77 5.15
N ALA A 176 -29.82 -9.62 5.85
CA ALA A 176 -30.76 -9.31 6.93
C ALA A 176 -32.21 -9.31 6.45
N ALA A 177 -32.51 -8.75 5.28
CA ALA A 177 -33.84 -8.73 4.69
C ALA A 177 -34.31 -10.15 4.31
N ILE A 178 -33.44 -10.98 3.72
CA ILE A 178 -33.75 -12.36 3.40
C ILE A 178 -34.10 -13.16 4.66
N ILE A 179 -33.29 -13.02 5.72
CA ILE A 179 -33.54 -13.68 7.01
C ILE A 179 -34.87 -13.21 7.59
N TRP A 180 -35.14 -11.91 7.55
CA TRP A 180 -36.37 -11.33 8.09
C TRP A 180 -37.61 -11.82 7.37
N LEU A 181 -37.57 -11.95 6.04
CA LEU A 181 -38.73 -12.35 5.22
C LEU A 181 -38.93 -13.85 5.17
N THR A 182 -37.86 -14.65 5.18
CA THR A 182 -37.90 -16.07 4.90
C THR A 182 -37.52 -16.96 6.08
N GLY A 183 -36.90 -16.41 7.11
CA GLY A 183 -36.27 -17.16 8.20
C GLY A 183 -35.01 -17.94 7.81
N TRP A 184 -34.48 -17.75 6.57
CA TRP A 184 -33.32 -18.49 6.06
C TRP A 184 -32.01 -17.89 6.60
N THR A 185 -31.56 -18.41 7.75
CA THR A 185 -30.38 -17.87 8.48
C THR A 185 -29.05 -18.07 7.75
N LEU A 186 -28.97 -18.99 6.77
CA LEU A 186 -27.76 -19.22 5.98
C LEU A 186 -27.38 -18.04 5.06
N ALA A 187 -28.27 -17.08 4.85
CA ALA A 187 -27.96 -15.87 4.07
C ALA A 187 -26.81 -15.06 4.69
N ASP A 188 -26.72 -14.96 6.03
CA ASP A 188 -25.64 -14.25 6.73
C ASP A 188 -24.29 -14.93 6.51
N PRO A 189 -24.05 -16.22 6.82
CA PRO A 189 -22.75 -16.84 6.58
C PRO A 189 -22.34 -16.87 5.10
N ILE A 190 -23.28 -17.00 4.16
CA ILE A 190 -22.96 -16.97 2.72
C ILE A 190 -22.43 -15.58 2.31
N VAL A 191 -23.12 -14.52 2.70
CA VAL A 191 -22.69 -13.16 2.41
C VAL A 191 -21.36 -12.85 3.14
N SER A 192 -21.22 -13.32 4.38
CA SER A 192 -19.99 -13.16 5.17
C SER A 192 -18.77 -13.81 4.50
N VAL A 193 -18.92 -15.02 3.95
CA VAL A 193 -17.86 -15.68 3.17
C VAL A 193 -17.51 -14.86 1.93
N ALA A 194 -18.52 -14.40 1.19
CA ALA A 194 -18.28 -13.60 -0.02
C ALA A 194 -17.51 -12.31 0.28
N LEU A 195 -17.92 -11.57 1.32
CA LEU A 195 -17.23 -10.35 1.79
C LEU A 195 -15.83 -10.68 2.29
N SER A 196 -15.67 -11.71 3.12
CA SER A 196 -14.37 -12.10 3.67
C SER A 196 -13.38 -12.53 2.59
N LEU A 197 -13.80 -13.22 1.53
CA LEU A 197 -12.94 -13.57 0.40
C LEU A 197 -12.45 -12.33 -0.35
N LEU A 198 -13.31 -11.34 -0.51
CA LEU A 198 -12.92 -10.05 -1.10
C LEU A 198 -11.87 -9.34 -0.24
N ILE A 199 -12.10 -9.32 1.08
CA ILE A 199 -11.18 -8.75 2.07
C ILE A 199 -9.84 -9.51 2.07
N LEU A 200 -9.85 -10.85 2.05
CA LEU A 200 -8.64 -11.67 1.99
C LEU A 200 -7.80 -11.38 0.73
N ALA A 201 -8.43 -11.16 -0.41
CA ALA A 201 -7.73 -10.80 -1.64
C ALA A 201 -7.02 -9.44 -1.54
N GLY A 202 -7.67 -8.45 -0.91
CA GLY A 202 -7.08 -7.13 -0.61
C GLY A 202 -5.94 -7.22 0.40
N ALA A 203 -6.15 -7.93 1.50
CA ALA A 203 -5.16 -8.14 2.55
C ALA A 203 -3.91 -8.87 2.02
N TRP A 204 -4.09 -9.90 1.18
CA TRP A 204 -2.99 -10.61 0.53
C TRP A 204 -2.14 -9.68 -0.35
N ARG A 205 -2.81 -8.82 -1.14
CA ARG A 205 -2.12 -7.82 -1.95
C ARG A 205 -1.28 -6.88 -1.08
N LEU A 206 -1.87 -6.34 0.00
CA LEU A 206 -1.19 -5.43 0.92
C LEU A 206 0.02 -6.10 1.60
N LEU A 207 -0.14 -7.33 2.08
CA LEU A 207 0.93 -8.13 2.68
C LEU A 207 2.07 -8.34 1.70
N ARG A 208 1.75 -8.76 0.47
CA ARG A 208 2.75 -8.99 -0.57
C ARG A 208 3.49 -7.69 -0.94
N GLU A 209 2.78 -6.59 -1.16
CA GLU A 209 3.39 -5.30 -1.50
C GLU A 209 4.30 -4.78 -0.38
N SER A 210 3.85 -4.88 0.88
CA SER A 210 4.66 -4.49 2.03
C SER A 210 5.90 -5.37 2.18
N THR A 211 5.77 -6.67 1.97
CA THR A 211 6.89 -7.63 2.01
C THR A 211 7.87 -7.37 0.88
N ASP A 212 7.39 -7.17 -0.35
CA ASP A 212 8.23 -6.83 -1.51
C ASP A 212 9.11 -5.59 -1.22
N ILE A 213 8.51 -4.53 -0.61
CA ILE A 213 9.25 -3.31 -0.23
C ILE A 213 10.28 -3.58 0.88
N LEU A 214 9.94 -4.39 1.89
CA LEU A 214 10.87 -4.72 2.98
C LEU A 214 12.05 -5.60 2.52
N LEU A 215 11.83 -6.41 1.48
CA LEU A 215 12.85 -7.25 0.84
C LEU A 215 13.62 -6.51 -0.26
N ASP A 216 13.48 -5.19 -0.35
CA ASP A 216 14.14 -4.36 -1.35
C ASP A 216 13.89 -4.82 -2.80
N ALA A 217 12.70 -5.37 -3.08
CA ALA A 217 12.31 -5.81 -4.41
C ALA A 217 12.20 -4.63 -5.39
N VAL A 218 12.46 -4.91 -6.66
CA VAL A 218 12.30 -3.92 -7.74
C VAL A 218 10.85 -3.47 -7.82
N PRO A 219 10.57 -2.14 -7.85
CA PRO A 219 9.22 -1.63 -7.96
C PRO A 219 8.52 -2.15 -9.21
N ARG A 220 7.25 -2.57 -9.11
CA ARG A 220 6.52 -3.21 -10.22
C ARG A 220 6.37 -2.35 -11.48
N HIS A 221 6.47 -1.02 -11.35
CA HIS A 221 6.39 -0.08 -12.46
C HIS A 221 7.74 0.19 -13.13
N VAL A 222 8.84 -0.39 -12.60
CA VAL A 222 10.21 -0.25 -13.11
C VAL A 222 10.69 -1.59 -13.65
N ALA A 223 11.02 -1.64 -14.92
CA ALA A 223 11.69 -2.79 -15.50
C ALA A 223 13.22 -2.61 -15.39
N LEU A 224 13.91 -3.52 -14.71
CA LEU A 224 15.36 -3.43 -14.50
C LEU A 224 16.13 -3.36 -15.84
N ALA A 225 15.66 -4.07 -16.87
CA ALA A 225 16.22 -4.01 -18.22
C ALA A 225 16.11 -2.62 -18.87
N ASP A 226 15.04 -1.86 -18.57
CA ASP A 226 14.89 -0.50 -19.07
C ASP A 226 15.83 0.47 -18.35
N VAL A 227 16.03 0.27 -17.04
CA VAL A 227 17.01 1.02 -16.25
C VAL A 227 18.41 0.81 -16.82
N GLN A 228 18.81 -0.45 -16.99
CA GLN A 228 20.11 -0.81 -17.54
C GLN A 228 20.34 -0.20 -18.93
N ARG A 229 19.37 -0.34 -19.84
CA ARG A 229 19.46 0.22 -21.19
C ARG A 229 19.62 1.74 -21.16
N ARG A 230 18.83 2.44 -20.35
CA ARG A 230 18.91 3.90 -20.24
C ARG A 230 20.23 4.40 -19.65
N ILE A 231 20.88 3.61 -18.79
CA ILE A 231 22.20 3.95 -18.29
C ILE A 231 23.25 3.73 -19.39
N LEU A 232 23.15 2.64 -20.15
CA LEU A 232 24.02 2.36 -21.30
C LEU A 232 23.90 3.40 -22.42
N ASP A 233 22.71 4.01 -22.59
CA ASP A 233 22.50 5.08 -23.58
C ASP A 233 23.16 6.42 -23.18
N VAL A 234 23.69 6.54 -21.96
CA VAL A 234 24.39 7.76 -21.53
C VAL A 234 25.78 7.81 -22.16
N PRO A 235 26.14 8.88 -22.89
CA PRO A 235 27.46 9.00 -23.52
C PRO A 235 28.58 8.84 -22.50
N GLY A 236 29.51 7.95 -22.78
CA GLY A 236 30.66 7.66 -21.91
C GLY A 236 30.46 6.46 -21.00
N VAL A 237 29.31 5.80 -20.99
CA VAL A 237 29.10 4.52 -20.30
C VAL A 237 29.37 3.37 -21.26
N ALA A 238 30.29 2.49 -20.88
CA ALA A 238 30.68 1.31 -21.66
C ALA A 238 29.96 0.02 -21.20
N ALA A 239 29.72 -0.11 -19.89
CA ALA A 239 29.03 -1.25 -19.29
C ALA A 239 28.36 -0.85 -17.98
N VAL A 240 27.40 -1.67 -17.52
CA VAL A 240 26.67 -1.52 -16.24
C VAL A 240 26.58 -2.88 -15.58
N HIS A 241 26.90 -2.96 -14.29
CA HIS A 241 26.77 -4.17 -13.49
C HIS A 241 26.39 -3.83 -12.04
N ASP A 242 26.12 -4.83 -11.22
CA ASP A 242 25.71 -4.72 -9.82
C ASP A 242 24.56 -3.70 -9.61
N LEU A 243 23.55 -3.79 -10.49
CA LEU A 243 22.44 -2.85 -10.53
C LEU A 243 21.32 -3.27 -9.61
N HIS A 244 21.04 -2.47 -8.59
CA HIS A 244 19.96 -2.66 -7.64
C HIS A 244 18.98 -1.48 -7.70
N VAL A 245 17.68 -1.77 -7.68
CA VAL A 245 16.62 -0.77 -7.65
C VAL A 245 15.59 -1.22 -6.62
N TRP A 246 15.26 -0.35 -5.67
CA TRP A 246 14.31 -0.69 -4.60
C TRP A 246 13.44 0.50 -4.20
N THR A 247 12.34 0.21 -3.54
CA THR A 247 11.47 1.22 -2.93
C THR A 247 11.89 1.47 -1.48
N VAL A 248 12.22 2.70 -1.13
CA VAL A 248 12.49 3.08 0.28
C VAL A 248 11.18 3.26 1.04
N VAL A 249 10.22 3.97 0.43
CA VAL A 249 8.85 4.21 0.91
C VAL A 249 7.98 4.55 -0.30
N SER A 250 6.66 4.57 -0.14
CA SER A 250 5.72 4.92 -1.20
C SER A 250 6.12 6.22 -1.91
N GLY A 251 6.43 6.13 -3.21
CA GLY A 251 6.83 7.27 -4.04
C GLY A 251 8.32 7.64 -3.96
N VAL A 252 9.16 6.93 -3.20
CA VAL A 252 10.60 7.14 -3.14
C VAL A 252 11.32 5.88 -3.59
N VAL A 253 11.84 5.91 -4.82
CA VAL A 253 12.64 4.84 -5.40
C VAL A 253 14.11 5.21 -5.35
N ALA A 254 14.94 4.28 -4.91
CA ALA A 254 16.40 4.38 -4.87
C ALA A 254 17.02 3.35 -5.79
N MET A 255 18.24 3.64 -6.24
CA MET A 255 19.06 2.70 -6.97
C MET A 255 20.53 2.82 -6.58
N SER A 256 21.25 1.72 -6.71
CA SER A 256 22.70 1.67 -6.73
C SER A 256 23.18 0.82 -7.90
N GLY A 257 24.40 1.05 -8.31
CA GLY A 257 25.02 0.25 -9.37
C GLY A 257 26.41 0.76 -9.73
N HIS A 258 27.06 0.00 -10.59
CA HIS A 258 28.38 0.30 -11.12
C HIS A 258 28.30 0.57 -12.62
N ALA A 259 28.95 1.63 -13.09
CA ALA A 259 29.05 1.95 -14.50
C ALA A 259 30.52 2.07 -14.92
N VAL A 260 30.88 1.32 -15.92
CA VAL A 260 32.24 1.33 -16.50
C VAL A 260 32.34 2.49 -17.46
N VAL A 261 33.36 3.31 -17.27
CA VAL A 261 33.68 4.46 -18.12
C VAL A 261 35.10 4.35 -18.65
N PRO A 262 35.41 4.88 -19.85
CA PRO A 262 36.76 4.85 -20.39
C PRO A 262 37.75 5.73 -19.60
N ASP A 263 37.25 6.81 -18.99
CA ASP A 263 38.03 7.80 -18.27
C ASP A 263 37.23 8.45 -17.15
N LEU A 264 37.82 8.56 -15.96
CA LEU A 264 37.21 9.20 -14.80
C LEU A 264 37.12 10.73 -14.94
N GLY A 265 37.81 11.34 -15.89
CA GLY A 265 37.70 12.78 -16.19
C GLY A 265 36.29 13.18 -16.65
N SER A 266 35.54 12.24 -17.24
CA SER A 266 34.14 12.42 -17.67
C SER A 266 33.11 12.24 -16.55
N HIS A 267 33.54 11.90 -15.33
CA HIS A 267 32.69 11.54 -14.19
C HIS A 267 31.51 12.51 -13.93
N PRO A 268 31.67 13.85 -13.88
CA PRO A 268 30.54 14.71 -13.57
C PRO A 268 29.45 14.70 -14.65
N SER A 269 29.82 14.64 -15.93
CA SER A 269 28.87 14.64 -17.03
C SER A 269 28.11 13.32 -17.15
N VAL A 270 28.79 12.20 -16.97
CA VAL A 270 28.20 10.86 -16.98
C VAL A 270 27.21 10.71 -15.81
N LEU A 271 27.61 11.09 -14.60
CA LEU A 271 26.75 11.00 -13.43
C LEU A 271 25.47 11.86 -13.57
N GLU A 272 25.60 13.07 -14.11
CA GLU A 272 24.46 13.94 -14.36
C GLU A 272 23.53 13.38 -15.45
N GLY A 273 24.09 12.80 -16.51
CA GLY A 273 23.34 12.09 -17.55
C GLY A 273 22.54 10.90 -16.98
N ILE A 274 23.16 10.08 -16.13
CA ILE A 274 22.50 8.98 -15.45
C ILE A 274 21.38 9.50 -14.55
N ARG A 275 21.63 10.51 -13.70
CA ARG A 275 20.61 11.09 -12.82
C ARG A 275 19.41 11.61 -13.59
N THR A 276 19.64 12.34 -14.67
CA THR A 276 18.57 12.89 -15.51
C THR A 276 17.75 11.78 -16.14
N SER A 277 18.42 10.74 -16.67
CA SER A 277 17.75 9.60 -17.27
C SER A 277 16.92 8.81 -16.27
N MET A 278 17.42 8.62 -15.04
CA MET A 278 16.71 7.91 -13.96
C MET A 278 15.55 8.71 -13.39
N ALA A 279 15.68 10.03 -13.30
CA ALA A 279 14.57 10.90 -12.88
C ALA A 279 13.35 10.75 -13.78
N ALA A 280 13.55 10.54 -15.09
CA ALA A 280 12.46 10.26 -16.05
C ALA A 280 11.72 8.93 -15.80
N LEU A 281 12.35 7.99 -15.07
CA LEU A 281 11.74 6.73 -14.62
C LEU A 281 11.16 6.82 -13.19
N GLY A 282 11.18 8.00 -12.55
CA GLY A 282 10.73 8.21 -11.18
C GLY A 282 11.74 7.73 -10.13
N ILE A 283 12.99 7.45 -10.50
CA ILE A 283 14.07 7.05 -9.58
C ILE A 283 14.76 8.34 -9.09
N GLY A 284 14.43 8.75 -7.86
CA GLY A 284 14.87 10.03 -7.30
C GLY A 284 16.19 9.97 -6.54
N HIS A 285 16.60 8.79 -6.08
CA HIS A 285 17.85 8.61 -5.32
C HIS A 285 18.79 7.68 -6.07
N VAL A 286 19.86 8.22 -6.63
CA VAL A 286 20.80 7.50 -7.49
C VAL A 286 22.19 7.54 -6.86
N THR A 287 22.74 6.35 -6.60
CA THR A 287 24.13 6.14 -6.18
C THR A 287 24.81 5.29 -7.25
N MET A 288 25.79 5.86 -7.97
CA MET A 288 26.55 5.16 -9.00
C MET A 288 28.04 5.26 -8.68
N GLN A 289 28.70 4.11 -8.66
CA GLN A 289 30.14 4.04 -8.68
C GLN A 289 30.58 4.03 -10.15
N LEU A 290 31.48 4.92 -10.53
CA LEU A 290 32.09 4.92 -11.85
C LEU A 290 33.46 4.25 -11.76
N GLU A 291 33.71 3.30 -12.66
CA GLU A 291 34.89 2.42 -12.66
C GLU A 291 35.58 2.46 -14.03
N VAL A 292 36.90 2.27 -14.05
CA VAL A 292 37.63 2.05 -15.29
C VAL A 292 37.76 0.56 -15.54
N ALA A 293 37.82 0.14 -16.79
CA ALA A 293 37.75 -1.28 -17.20
C ALA A 293 38.75 -2.19 -16.47
N ASP A 294 39.93 -1.67 -16.10
CA ASP A 294 40.99 -2.42 -15.41
C ASP A 294 40.67 -2.67 -13.91
N GLU A 295 39.77 -1.93 -13.31
CA GLU A 295 39.37 -2.08 -11.89
C GLU A 295 38.21 -3.09 -11.71
N CYS A 296 37.52 -3.46 -12.79
CA CYS A 296 36.38 -4.37 -12.75
C CYS A 296 36.72 -5.84 -12.44
N GLU A 297 37.96 -6.29 -12.58
CA GLU A 297 38.33 -7.71 -12.41
C GLU A 297 38.39 -8.13 -10.92
N GLU A 298 38.73 -7.27 -9.99
CA GLU A 298 38.88 -7.63 -8.57
C GLU A 298 37.56 -7.80 -7.81
N VAL A 299 36.46 -7.18 -8.25
CA VAL A 299 35.16 -7.22 -7.56
C VAL A 299 34.34 -8.47 -7.90
N ARG A 300 34.71 -9.25 -8.92
CA ARG A 300 34.00 -10.46 -9.34
C ARG A 300 33.90 -11.58 -8.28
N ALA A 301 34.67 -11.51 -7.19
CA ALA A 301 34.76 -12.60 -6.22
C ALA A 301 33.68 -12.64 -5.15
N VAL A 302 32.89 -11.58 -4.96
CA VAL A 302 31.95 -11.47 -3.80
C VAL A 302 30.47 -11.59 -4.17
N ALA A 303 30.07 -11.42 -5.43
CA ALA A 303 28.66 -11.23 -5.81
C ALA A 303 28.08 -12.25 -6.81
N HIS A 304 28.58 -13.48 -6.90
CA HIS A 304 27.93 -14.54 -7.67
C HIS A 304 27.26 -15.56 -6.73
N VAL A 305 26.02 -15.31 -6.32
CA VAL A 305 25.07 -16.40 -6.09
C VAL A 305 24.54 -16.82 -7.47
N PRO A 306 24.87 -18.02 -7.97
CA PRO A 306 24.37 -18.47 -9.27
C PRO A 306 22.84 -18.60 -9.17
N HIS A 307 22.09 -17.84 -9.94
CA HIS A 307 20.72 -18.18 -10.24
C HIS A 307 20.73 -19.54 -10.94
N ALA A 308 20.34 -20.59 -10.21
CA ALA A 308 20.11 -21.91 -10.78
C ALA A 308 19.03 -21.78 -11.87
N GLY A 309 19.45 -21.78 -13.12
CA GLY A 309 18.59 -21.87 -14.27
C GLY A 309 17.85 -23.20 -14.22
N HIS A 310 16.52 -23.15 -13.99
CA HIS A 310 15.67 -24.28 -14.27
C HIS A 310 15.57 -24.44 -15.79
N SER A 311 16.43 -25.31 -16.34
CA SER A 311 16.24 -25.89 -17.67
C SER A 311 15.07 -26.88 -17.57
N HIS A 312 13.90 -26.49 -18.05
CA HIS A 312 12.88 -27.47 -18.42
C HIS A 312 13.24 -28.03 -19.77
N SER A 313 13.71 -29.29 -19.78
CA SER A 313 13.73 -30.15 -20.95
C SER A 313 12.69 -31.27 -20.74
N HIS A 314 11.71 -31.28 -21.66
CA HIS A 314 10.70 -32.31 -22.00
C HIS A 314 9.67 -32.75 -20.96
#